data_bfd88fbe6af90e58435e8c5ad1bca31a
#
_entry.id   bfd88fbe6af90e58435e8c5ad1bca31a
#
_cell.length_a   1.000
_cell.length_b   1.000
_cell.length_c   1.000
_cell.angle_alpha   90.00
_cell.angle_beta   90.00
_cell.angle_gamma   90.00
#
_symmetry.space_group_name_H-M   'P 1'
#
loop_
_entity.id
_entity.type
_entity.pdbx_description
1 polymer ?
#
loop_
_entity_poly.entity_id
_entity_poly.type
_entity_poly.pdbx_seq_one_letter_code
_entity_poly.pdbx_strand_id
1 'polypeptide(L)'
;MLLGVYERKPCHWKPEGADWDYGMDLLPTDIERISEELEIGFARFPALRDVGIRKWVNGAFTFTPDGNPLVGPVPGRRNYWAACGCMGGFSQGGAIGLALANWIVDGDPGADVFGMDVARYGAFASNERYLRETPRQFYARRFVIAYPNEELPAGRPCRMT
;
A
#
# COMPACT_ATOMS: atom_id res chain seq x y z
N MET A 1 -17.91 -17.48 1.84
CA MET A 1 -16.46 -17.34 2.11
C MET A 1 -15.91 -16.24 1.20
N LEU A 2 -14.93 -15.46 1.66
CA LEU A 2 -14.18 -14.50 0.87
C LEU A 2 -12.77 -15.05 0.69
N LEU A 3 -12.27 -15.12 -0.52
CA LEU A 3 -10.88 -15.43 -0.85
C LEU A 3 -10.26 -14.16 -1.47
N GLY A 4 -9.23 -13.63 -0.83
CA GLY A 4 -8.44 -12.52 -1.33
C GLY A 4 -7.00 -12.93 -1.53
N VAL A 5 -6.38 -12.41 -2.56
CA VAL A 5 -5.00 -12.72 -2.92
C VAL A 5 -4.17 -11.44 -3.03
N TYR A 6 -2.86 -11.57 -2.85
CA TYR A 6 -1.87 -10.57 -3.21
C TYR A 6 -1.00 -11.13 -4.32
N GLU A 7 -1.14 -10.60 -5.50
CA GLU A 7 -0.43 -11.08 -6.66
C GLU A 7 1.07 -10.75 -6.61
N ARG A 8 1.89 -11.67 -7.08
CA ARG A 8 3.36 -11.52 -7.10
C ARG A 8 3.84 -10.55 -8.17
N LYS A 9 3.01 -10.29 -9.18
CA LYS A 9 3.33 -9.41 -10.30
C LYS A 9 2.32 -8.26 -10.39
N PRO A 10 2.25 -7.38 -9.35
CA PRO A 10 1.31 -6.28 -9.37
C PRO A 10 1.65 -5.28 -10.47
N CYS A 11 0.63 -4.62 -10.97
CA CYS A 11 0.80 -3.49 -11.88
C CYS A 11 0.26 -2.20 -11.25
N HIS A 12 0.87 -1.10 -11.64
CA HIS A 12 0.34 0.21 -11.27
C HIS A 12 -0.95 0.47 -12.04
N TRP A 13 -1.95 0.94 -11.33
CA TRP A 13 -3.22 1.34 -11.94
C TRP A 13 -3.16 2.76 -12.49
N LYS A 14 -2.75 3.72 -11.68
CA LYS A 14 -2.65 5.15 -12.06
C LYS A 14 -1.42 5.75 -11.37
N PRO A 15 -0.22 5.53 -11.91
CA PRO A 15 1.01 6.03 -11.29
C PRO A 15 1.13 7.56 -11.32
N GLU A 16 0.41 8.23 -12.21
CA GLU A 16 0.34 9.69 -12.31
C GLU A 16 -0.75 10.29 -11.39
N GLY A 17 -1.47 9.46 -10.67
CA GLY A 17 -2.62 9.83 -9.86
C GLY A 17 -3.95 9.43 -10.51
N ALA A 18 -4.97 9.27 -9.69
CA ALA A 18 -6.32 8.99 -10.17
C ALA A 18 -6.89 10.19 -10.94
N ASP A 19 -7.77 9.90 -11.90
CA ASP A 19 -8.52 10.95 -12.59
C ASP A 19 -9.35 11.77 -11.59
N TRP A 20 -9.51 13.05 -11.83
CA TRP A 20 -10.16 13.96 -10.88
C TRP A 20 -11.61 13.57 -10.56
N ASP A 21 -12.28 12.95 -11.51
CA ASP A 21 -13.66 12.47 -11.42
C ASP A 21 -13.77 10.99 -10.99
N TYR A 22 -12.66 10.35 -10.61
CA TYR A 22 -12.68 8.97 -10.17
C TYR A 22 -13.50 8.81 -8.87
N GLY A 23 -14.62 8.09 -8.99
CA GLY A 23 -15.60 7.91 -7.94
C GLY A 23 -15.37 6.67 -7.04
N MET A 24 -14.15 6.14 -6.96
CA MET A 24 -13.83 4.92 -6.20
C MET A 24 -14.54 3.67 -6.75
N ASP A 25 -14.74 3.61 -8.04
CA ASP A 25 -15.35 2.48 -8.71
C ASP A 25 -14.47 1.23 -8.67
N LEU A 26 -15.12 0.07 -8.75
CA LEU A 26 -14.40 -1.18 -8.92
C LEU A 26 -13.83 -1.26 -10.34
N LEU A 27 -12.62 -1.80 -10.41
CA LEU A 27 -11.92 -2.04 -11.67
C LEU A 27 -12.44 -3.32 -12.35
N PRO A 28 -12.27 -3.46 -13.67
CA PRO A 28 -12.51 -4.71 -14.35
C PRO A 28 -11.74 -5.87 -13.71
N THR A 29 -12.35 -7.02 -13.66
CA THR A 29 -11.69 -8.22 -13.13
C THR A 29 -10.58 -8.71 -14.06
N ASP A 30 -9.47 -9.11 -13.48
CA ASP A 30 -8.32 -9.68 -14.18
C ASP A 30 -7.92 -11.00 -13.50
N ILE A 31 -8.63 -12.06 -13.88
CA ILE A 31 -8.49 -13.39 -13.27
C ILE A 31 -7.17 -14.02 -13.66
N GLU A 32 -6.71 -13.77 -14.87
CA GLU A 32 -5.46 -14.35 -15.37
C GLU A 32 -4.26 -13.91 -14.53
N ARG A 33 -4.26 -12.66 -14.08
CA ARG A 33 -3.19 -12.12 -13.23
C ARG A 33 -3.05 -12.83 -11.89
N ILE A 34 -4.14 -13.32 -11.33
CA ILE A 34 -4.19 -13.97 -10.01
C ILE A 34 -4.36 -15.49 -10.09
N SER A 35 -4.25 -16.06 -11.28
CA SER A 35 -4.52 -17.50 -11.49
C SER A 35 -3.59 -18.40 -10.68
N GLU A 36 -2.30 -18.07 -10.60
CA GLU A 36 -1.33 -18.83 -9.82
C GLU A 36 -1.68 -18.82 -8.32
N GLU A 37 -2.09 -17.68 -7.78
CA GLU A 37 -2.48 -17.53 -6.38
C GLU A 37 -3.82 -18.19 -6.07
N LEU A 38 -4.75 -18.19 -7.04
CA LEU A 38 -6.01 -18.93 -6.91
C LEU A 38 -5.77 -20.44 -6.83
N GLU A 39 -4.87 -20.99 -7.63
CA GLU A 39 -4.52 -22.42 -7.55
C GLU A 39 -3.94 -22.79 -6.18
N ILE A 40 -3.11 -21.93 -5.57
CA ILE A 40 -2.65 -22.12 -4.20
C ILE A 40 -3.83 -22.12 -3.22
N GLY A 41 -4.77 -21.19 -3.41
CA GLY A 41 -6.00 -21.12 -2.62
C GLY A 41 -6.84 -22.40 -2.73
N PHE A 42 -7.02 -22.92 -3.92
CA PHE A 42 -7.76 -24.15 -4.19
C PHE A 42 -7.04 -25.40 -3.64
N ALA A 43 -5.72 -25.42 -3.69
CA ALA A 43 -4.94 -26.49 -3.05
C ALA A 43 -5.12 -26.48 -1.53
N ARG A 44 -5.19 -25.30 -0.92
CA ARG A 44 -5.38 -25.15 0.52
C ARG A 44 -6.80 -25.43 0.98
N PHE A 45 -7.78 -25.06 0.17
CA PHE A 45 -9.22 -25.22 0.41
C PHE A 45 -9.89 -25.92 -0.78
N PRO A 46 -9.75 -27.24 -0.91
CA PRO A 46 -10.24 -27.97 -2.10
C PRO A 46 -11.72 -27.78 -2.39
N ALA A 47 -12.55 -27.62 -1.35
CA ALA A 47 -13.98 -27.39 -1.51
C ALA A 47 -14.33 -26.13 -2.34
N LEU A 48 -13.38 -25.21 -2.54
CA LEU A 48 -13.59 -24.03 -3.39
C LEU A 48 -13.62 -24.36 -4.88
N ARG A 49 -13.12 -25.53 -5.30
CA ARG A 49 -13.15 -25.96 -6.70
C ARG A 49 -14.56 -26.30 -7.19
N ASP A 50 -15.39 -26.74 -6.25
CA ASP A 50 -16.73 -27.25 -6.54
C ASP A 50 -17.85 -26.22 -6.32
N VAL A 51 -17.49 -24.99 -5.94
CA VAL A 51 -18.47 -23.93 -5.67
C VAL A 51 -18.37 -22.79 -6.68
N GLY A 52 -19.50 -22.18 -6.98
CA GLY A 52 -19.56 -21.02 -7.85
C GLY A 52 -19.06 -19.75 -7.19
N ILE A 53 -18.67 -18.79 -8.00
CA ILE A 53 -18.23 -17.47 -7.56
C ILE A 53 -19.43 -16.52 -7.63
N ARG A 54 -19.79 -15.96 -6.49
CA ARG A 54 -20.91 -15.02 -6.40
C ARG A 54 -20.56 -13.64 -6.94
N LYS A 55 -19.34 -13.17 -6.66
CA LYS A 55 -18.90 -11.82 -7.03
C LYS A 55 -17.38 -11.74 -7.05
N TRP A 56 -16.88 -11.10 -8.09
CA TRP A 56 -15.51 -10.62 -8.15
C TRP A 56 -15.42 -9.18 -7.64
N VAL A 57 -14.35 -8.87 -6.93
CA VAL A 57 -14.06 -7.52 -6.46
C VAL A 57 -12.62 -7.22 -6.81
N ASN A 58 -12.43 -6.25 -7.69
CA ASN A 58 -11.12 -5.70 -8.03
C ASN A 58 -11.17 -4.19 -7.81
N GLY A 59 -10.32 -3.67 -6.96
CA GLY A 59 -10.30 -2.26 -6.61
C GLY A 59 -8.88 -1.70 -6.60
N ALA A 60 -8.76 -0.41 -6.86
CA ALA A 60 -7.50 0.28 -6.70
C ALA A 60 -7.05 0.25 -5.23
N PHE A 61 -5.77 0.03 -5.01
CA PHE A 61 -5.20 -0.08 -3.68
C PHE A 61 -4.02 0.87 -3.53
N THR A 62 -4.05 1.70 -2.49
CA THR A 62 -3.02 2.70 -2.26
C THR A 62 -1.85 2.14 -1.48
N PHE A 63 -0.65 2.29 -2.01
CA PHE A 63 0.60 1.92 -1.35
C PHE A 63 1.61 3.06 -1.37
N THR A 64 2.17 3.34 -0.23
CA THR A 64 3.40 4.13 -0.09
C THR A 64 4.63 3.24 -0.30
N PRO A 65 5.82 3.79 -0.51
CA PRO A 65 7.02 2.99 -0.72
C PRO A 65 7.36 2.00 0.40
N ASP A 66 7.02 2.31 1.64
CA ASP A 66 7.24 1.46 2.81
C ASP A 66 5.95 0.82 3.35
N GLY A 67 4.81 1.06 2.70
CA GLY A 67 3.52 0.54 3.11
C GLY A 67 2.90 1.18 4.35
N ASN A 68 3.57 2.14 4.98
CA ASN A 68 3.00 2.89 6.10
C ASN A 68 2.25 4.13 5.62
N PRO A 69 1.21 4.58 6.32
CA PRO A 69 0.50 5.81 5.97
C PRO A 69 1.39 7.06 5.95
N LEU A 70 0.89 8.11 5.35
CA LEU A 70 1.45 9.45 5.40
C LEU A 70 0.59 10.29 6.34
N VAL A 71 1.09 10.57 7.53
CA VAL A 71 0.35 11.27 8.59
C VAL A 71 1.20 12.43 9.11
N GLY A 72 0.57 13.58 9.33
CA GLY A 72 1.23 14.72 9.94
C GLY A 72 1.38 15.94 9.06
N PRO A 73 2.14 16.97 9.51
CA PRO A 73 2.33 18.20 8.77
C PRO A 73 3.19 17.96 7.53
N VAL A 74 2.80 18.55 6.42
CA VAL A 74 3.58 18.44 5.17
C VAL A 74 4.73 19.43 5.20
N PRO A 75 6.00 18.99 5.11
CA PRO A 75 7.17 19.87 5.16
C PRO A 75 7.11 21.00 4.13
N GLY A 76 7.42 22.21 4.55
CA GLY A 76 7.41 23.40 3.70
C GLY A 76 6.03 23.96 3.37
N ARG A 77 4.97 23.42 3.95
CA ARG A 77 3.59 23.90 3.75
C ARG A 77 2.95 24.25 5.10
N ARG A 78 2.68 25.52 5.31
CA ARG A 78 2.01 25.98 6.53
C ARG A 78 0.53 25.54 6.54
N ASN A 79 0.07 25.02 7.68
CA ASN A 79 -1.31 24.56 7.90
C ASN A 79 -1.80 23.52 6.86
N TYR A 80 -0.88 22.75 6.30
CA TYR A 80 -1.22 21.66 5.41
C TYR A 80 -0.83 20.32 6.05
N TRP A 81 -1.81 19.47 6.24
CA TRP A 81 -1.70 18.20 6.95
C TRP A 81 -2.08 17.05 6.04
N ALA A 82 -1.43 15.93 6.19
CA ALA A 82 -1.71 14.71 5.46
C ALA A 82 -2.26 13.63 6.39
N ALA A 83 -3.22 12.86 5.89
CA ALA A 83 -3.68 11.59 6.44
C ALA A 83 -4.08 10.70 5.27
N CYS A 84 -3.11 10.14 4.57
CA CYS A 84 -3.35 9.38 3.34
C CYS A 84 -2.43 8.16 3.22
N GLY A 85 -2.61 7.38 2.17
CA GLY A 85 -1.84 6.14 1.97
C GLY A 85 -2.15 5.05 3.00
N CYS A 86 -3.32 5.12 3.64
CA CYS A 86 -3.70 4.19 4.69
C CYS A 86 -4.27 2.90 4.08
N MET A 87 -3.40 1.97 3.76
CA MET A 87 -3.74 0.65 3.21
C MET A 87 -4.61 -0.16 4.19
N GLY A 88 -4.28 -0.13 5.48
CA GLY A 88 -5.01 -0.81 6.54
C GLY A 88 -6.08 0.08 7.21
N GLY A 89 -6.91 0.82 6.43
CA GLY A 89 -7.81 1.84 6.93
C GLY A 89 -8.74 1.40 8.05
N PHE A 90 -9.30 0.21 7.97
CA PHE A 90 -10.18 -0.32 9.03
C PHE A 90 -9.45 -0.56 10.36
N SER A 91 -8.20 -1.00 10.30
CA SER A 91 -7.41 -1.29 11.50
C SER A 91 -6.67 -0.08 12.06
N GLN A 92 -6.32 0.89 11.22
CA GLN A 92 -5.43 1.99 11.58
C GLN A 92 -6.13 3.36 11.61
N GLY A 93 -7.23 3.53 10.88
CA GLY A 93 -7.84 4.85 10.64
C GLY A 93 -8.24 5.58 11.92
N GLY A 94 -8.78 4.89 12.91
CA GLY A 94 -9.16 5.51 14.19
C GLY A 94 -7.95 6.05 14.96
N ALA A 95 -6.89 5.26 15.07
CA ALA A 95 -5.67 5.69 15.77
C ALA A 95 -4.93 6.81 15.02
N ILE A 96 -4.89 6.74 13.69
CA ILE A 96 -4.34 7.81 12.83
C ILE A 96 -5.12 9.11 13.04
N GLY A 97 -6.46 9.05 13.04
CA GLY A 97 -7.30 10.22 13.26
C GLY A 97 -7.07 10.85 14.63
N LEU A 98 -6.96 10.06 15.68
CA LEU A 98 -6.69 10.55 17.02
C LEU A 98 -5.30 11.21 17.11
N ALA A 99 -4.26 10.54 16.63
CA ALA A 99 -2.90 11.08 16.61
C ALA A 99 -2.83 12.40 15.84
N LEU A 100 -3.46 12.46 14.66
CA LEU A 100 -3.49 13.68 13.85
C LEU A 100 -4.26 14.82 14.55
N ALA A 101 -5.39 14.51 15.20
CA ALA A 101 -6.14 15.51 15.93
C ALA A 101 -5.33 16.10 17.10
N ASN A 102 -4.69 15.26 17.90
CA ASN A 102 -3.80 15.70 18.97
C ASN A 102 -2.65 16.57 18.41
N TRP A 103 -2.05 16.13 17.32
CA TRP A 103 -0.94 16.86 16.72
C TRP A 103 -1.34 18.25 16.22
N ILE A 104 -2.54 18.37 15.63
CA ILE A 104 -3.08 19.66 15.17
C ILE A 104 -3.41 20.59 16.36
N VAL A 105 -4.01 20.06 17.42
CA VAL A 105 -4.51 20.84 18.54
C VAL A 105 -3.41 21.14 19.57
N ASP A 106 -2.65 20.12 19.93
CA ASP A 106 -1.70 20.18 21.04
C ASP A 106 -0.25 20.32 20.58
N GLY A 107 0.00 20.16 19.28
CA GLY A 107 1.37 20.19 18.70
C GLY A 107 2.14 18.87 18.88
N ASP A 108 1.50 17.85 19.46
CA ASP A 108 2.10 16.56 19.72
C ASP A 108 1.09 15.43 19.39
N PRO A 109 1.46 14.41 18.64
CA PRO A 109 0.54 13.33 18.28
C PRO A 109 0.12 12.42 19.45
N GLY A 110 0.79 12.55 20.61
CA GLY A 110 0.51 11.73 21.80
C GLY A 110 0.95 10.26 21.65
N ALA A 111 1.63 9.91 20.57
CA ALA A 111 2.11 8.56 20.27
C ALA A 111 3.33 8.63 19.34
N ASP A 112 4.13 7.57 19.30
CA ASP A 112 5.20 7.44 18.32
C ASP A 112 4.63 7.19 16.92
N VAL A 113 4.64 8.23 16.10
CA VAL A 113 4.18 8.19 14.70
C VAL A 113 5.33 8.31 13.69
N PHE A 114 6.57 8.18 14.13
CA PHE A 114 7.75 8.37 13.28
C PHE A 114 7.67 7.55 11.97
N GLY A 115 7.24 6.30 12.04
CA GLY A 115 7.04 5.44 10.87
C GLY A 115 5.90 5.86 9.94
N MET A 116 5.10 6.86 10.31
CA MET A 116 3.99 7.40 9.53
C MET A 116 4.21 8.87 9.15
N ASP A 117 5.13 9.57 9.80
CA ASP A 117 5.41 10.98 9.54
C ASP A 117 5.77 11.20 8.06
N VAL A 118 5.14 12.18 7.44
CA VAL A 118 5.46 12.58 6.06
C VAL A 118 6.92 12.98 5.91
N ALA A 119 7.50 13.58 6.94
CA ALA A 119 8.90 14.03 6.98
C ALA A 119 9.93 12.88 6.89
N ARG A 120 9.52 11.60 7.10
CA ARG A 120 10.42 10.45 6.94
C ARG A 120 10.97 10.29 5.53
N TYR A 121 10.27 10.86 4.55
CA TYR A 121 10.71 10.86 3.16
C TYR A 121 11.53 12.12 2.84
N GLY A 122 12.77 11.93 2.42
CA GLY A 122 13.60 13.01 1.91
C GLY A 122 13.35 13.30 0.42
N ALA A 123 14.19 14.18 -0.15
CA ALA A 123 14.11 14.58 -1.55
C ALA A 123 14.18 13.39 -2.56
N PHE A 124 14.80 12.28 -2.19
CA PHE A 124 14.85 11.08 -3.02
C PHE A 124 13.47 10.51 -3.35
N ALA A 125 12.47 10.76 -2.52
CA ALA A 125 11.11 10.28 -2.71
C ALA A 125 10.37 10.95 -3.87
N SER A 126 10.91 11.99 -4.47
CA SER A 126 10.40 12.57 -5.73
C SER A 126 10.89 11.82 -6.98
N ASN A 127 11.77 10.84 -6.83
CA ASN A 127 12.27 10.04 -7.95
C ASN A 127 11.19 9.07 -8.45
N GLU A 128 10.74 9.23 -9.69
CA GLU A 128 9.66 8.42 -10.27
C GLU A 128 9.96 6.92 -10.26
N ARG A 129 11.19 6.52 -10.53
CA ARG A 129 11.57 5.12 -10.51
C ARG A 129 11.45 4.54 -9.10
N TYR A 130 11.87 5.28 -8.09
CA TYR A 130 11.69 4.90 -6.70
C TYR A 130 10.21 4.72 -6.37
N LEU A 131 9.37 5.69 -6.75
CA LEU A 131 7.92 5.66 -6.50
C LEU A 131 7.20 4.54 -7.24
N ARG A 132 7.72 4.10 -8.38
CA ARG A 132 7.14 2.98 -9.14
C ARG A 132 7.61 1.63 -8.61
N GLU A 133 8.90 1.44 -8.42
CA GLU A 133 9.45 0.13 -8.11
C GLU A 133 9.29 -0.27 -6.64
N THR A 134 9.41 0.69 -5.72
CA THR A 134 9.38 0.39 -4.29
C THR A 134 8.00 -0.05 -3.79
N PRO A 135 6.88 0.63 -4.10
CA PRO A 135 5.54 0.15 -3.73
C PRO A 135 5.19 -1.18 -4.37
N ARG A 136 5.59 -1.40 -5.63
CA ARG A 136 5.41 -2.66 -6.33
C ARG A 136 6.12 -3.81 -5.64
N GLN A 137 7.40 -3.60 -5.29
CA GLN A 137 8.18 -4.57 -4.55
C GLN A 137 7.58 -4.85 -3.18
N PHE A 138 7.20 -3.80 -2.45
CA PHE A 138 6.59 -3.94 -1.13
C PHE A 138 5.28 -4.74 -1.21
N TYR A 139 4.39 -4.41 -2.15
CA TYR A 139 3.15 -5.12 -2.36
C TYR A 139 3.38 -6.61 -2.68
N ALA A 140 4.22 -6.90 -3.66
CA ALA A 140 4.49 -8.27 -4.10
C ALA A 140 5.07 -9.16 -3.00
N ARG A 141 5.73 -8.56 -2.01
CA ARG A 141 6.38 -9.27 -0.89
C ARG A 141 5.65 -9.10 0.45
N ARG A 142 4.45 -8.57 0.45
CA ARG A 142 3.71 -8.21 1.68
C ARG A 142 3.65 -9.33 2.71
N PHE A 143 3.52 -10.56 2.28
CA PHE A 143 3.40 -11.73 3.14
C PHE A 143 4.55 -12.74 2.95
N VAL A 144 5.59 -12.35 2.26
CA VAL A 144 6.80 -13.17 2.13
C VAL A 144 7.65 -12.97 3.37
N ILE A 145 8.09 -14.07 3.98
CA ILE A 145 9.02 -14.02 5.12
C ILE A 145 10.35 -13.45 4.61
N ALA A 146 10.79 -12.35 5.19
CA ALA A 146 12.13 -11.81 4.95
C ALA A 146 13.15 -12.55 5.83
N TYR A 147 14.25 -12.96 5.23
CA TYR A 147 15.37 -13.54 5.99
C TYR A 147 16.25 -12.43 6.56
N PRO A 148 16.92 -12.67 7.69
CA PRO A 148 17.92 -11.74 8.20
C PRO A 148 18.96 -11.40 7.11
N ASN A 149 19.30 -10.13 6.98
CA ASN A 149 20.22 -9.59 5.99
C ASN A 149 19.75 -9.70 4.52
N GLU A 150 18.50 -10.00 4.26
CA GLU A 150 17.93 -9.89 2.92
C GLU A 150 17.74 -8.42 2.57
N GLU A 151 18.51 -7.94 1.60
CA GLU A 151 18.36 -6.60 1.04
C GLU A 151 17.50 -6.63 -0.23
N LEU A 152 16.53 -5.73 -0.30
CA LEU A 152 15.68 -5.59 -1.47
C LEU A 152 16.10 -4.35 -2.27
N PRO A 153 16.15 -4.43 -3.59
CA PRO A 153 16.47 -3.27 -4.41
C PRO A 153 15.37 -2.22 -4.30
N ALA A 154 15.63 -1.13 -3.61
CA ALA A 154 14.70 -0.03 -3.38
C ALA A 154 14.42 0.79 -4.65
N GLY A 155 13.92 0.16 -5.70
CA GLY A 155 13.55 0.80 -6.96
C GLY A 155 14.73 1.35 -7.79
N ARG A 156 15.96 1.03 -7.41
CA ARG A 156 17.15 1.40 -8.16
C ARG A 156 18.14 0.25 -8.18
N PRO A 157 18.86 0.02 -9.29
CA PRO A 157 19.92 -0.96 -9.28
C PRO A 157 20.98 -0.53 -8.26
N CYS A 158 21.20 -1.37 -7.27
CA CYS A 158 22.37 -1.28 -6.43
C CYS A 158 23.58 -1.57 -7.31
N ARG A 159 24.16 -0.55 -7.88
CA ARG A 159 25.51 -0.67 -8.41
C ARG A 159 26.46 -0.31 -7.28
N MET A 160 26.92 -1.30 -6.59
CA MET A 160 28.17 -1.16 -5.91
C MET A 160 29.26 -1.20 -6.99
N THR A 161 29.82 -0.05 -7.29
CA THR A 161 31.06 0.07 -8.07
C THR A 161 32.25 -0.17 -7.14
#